data_cb893f41d07fc3afd4e1c230788bb65c
#
_entry.id   cb893f41d07fc3afd4e1c230788bb65c
#
_cell.length_a   1.000
_cell.length_b   1.000
_cell.length_c   1.000
_cell.angle_alpha   90.00
_cell.angle_beta   90.00
_cell.angle_gamma   90.00
#
_symmetry.space_group_name_H-M   'P 1'
#
loop_
_entity.id
_entity.type
_entity.pdbx_description
1 polymer ?
#
loop_
_entity_poly.entity_id
_entity_poly.type
_entity_poly.pdbx_seq_one_letter_code
_entity_poly.pdbx_strand_id
1 'polypeptide(L)'
;SNAEGAIAIGAALYSNTPAFGVNPPTIASFSSLGGTPINGVIRNKPEITAPNGGNTTVDLGGKNIDGDLFPNFFGTSAAAPHAAGVAALIMEARSKYYGSLIAPDTLKTILQQTALDMNTPGFDFASGYGFIQADKALLTLANPSPQVNTLVYDTTVKPGTVPIQVSVTGSYLTPESEIYFNGAPLPTGTTLQGDSVLTATIPQFTALFPKIQAYNPPLPQTNGSDGGLSNPLYFTTKSKILIQIDNKTKKYGEILPAFTARYSVESISSGTPLDSSNISTTVINRIKSIPLETIANAVSNVGLWEIKASANDPLNPAGNVAATDSLDLAILNAYDFVIVNG
;
A
#
# COMPACT_ATOMS: atom_id res chain seq x y z
N SER A 1 -3.91 27.60 -24.61
CA SER A 1 -2.72 28.45 -24.76
C SER A 1 -1.90 28.02 -25.97
N ASN A 2 -1.43 28.98 -26.74
CA ASN A 2 -0.56 28.71 -27.89
C ASN A 2 0.92 29.07 -27.62
N ALA A 3 1.25 29.33 -26.34
CA ALA A 3 2.62 29.57 -25.92
C ALA A 3 3.48 28.32 -26.09
N GLU A 4 4.68 28.42 -26.62
CA GLU A 4 5.55 27.28 -26.94
C GLU A 4 5.97 26.52 -25.71
N GLY A 5 6.37 27.17 -24.64
CA GLY A 5 6.82 26.58 -23.39
C GLY A 5 5.70 26.15 -22.44
N ALA A 6 4.42 26.47 -22.75
CA ALA A 6 3.30 26.07 -21.89
C ALA A 6 2.72 24.75 -22.35
N ILE A 7 2.34 23.88 -21.40
CA ILE A 7 1.54 22.68 -21.66
C ILE A 7 0.07 23.08 -21.66
N ALA A 8 -0.60 23.02 -22.82
CA ALA A 8 -2.02 23.31 -22.93
C ALA A 8 -2.84 22.05 -22.65
N ILE A 9 -3.86 22.18 -21.84
CA ILE A 9 -4.65 21.05 -21.32
C ILE A 9 -6.07 21.13 -21.90
N GLY A 10 -6.51 20.05 -22.58
CA GLY A 10 -7.91 19.79 -22.91
C GLY A 10 -8.68 19.28 -21.69
N ALA A 11 -10.01 19.20 -21.80
CA ALA A 11 -10.88 18.77 -20.71
C ALA A 11 -11.77 17.59 -21.11
N ALA A 12 -11.84 16.56 -20.28
CA ALA A 12 -12.82 15.48 -20.31
C ALA A 12 -13.63 15.49 -19.01
N LEU A 13 -14.96 15.29 -19.07
CA LEU A 13 -15.76 15.22 -17.84
C LEU A 13 -15.32 13.99 -17.04
N TYR A 14 -15.15 14.13 -15.71
CA TYR A 14 -14.67 13.05 -14.85
C TYR A 14 -15.49 11.75 -14.98
N SER A 15 -16.81 11.87 -15.13
CA SER A 15 -17.72 10.72 -15.34
C SER A 15 -17.58 10.07 -16.73
N ASN A 16 -16.89 10.70 -17.67
CA ASN A 16 -16.61 10.17 -19.02
C ASN A 16 -15.16 9.67 -19.13
N THR A 17 -14.66 9.02 -18.10
CA THR A 17 -13.30 8.51 -17.99
C THR A 17 -13.28 7.01 -17.67
N PRO A 18 -12.16 6.31 -17.78
CA PRO A 18 -12.06 4.89 -17.48
C PRO A 18 -12.49 4.52 -16.06
N ALA A 19 -12.28 5.39 -15.09
CA ALA A 19 -12.74 5.19 -13.71
C ALA A 19 -14.26 5.04 -13.58
N PHE A 20 -15.01 5.54 -14.58
CA PHE A 20 -16.47 5.45 -14.67
C PHE A 20 -16.93 4.58 -15.85
N GLY A 21 -16.04 3.74 -16.38
CA GLY A 21 -16.37 2.77 -17.43
C GLY A 21 -16.37 3.31 -18.86
N VAL A 22 -15.92 4.53 -19.09
CA VAL A 22 -15.80 5.13 -20.43
C VAL A 22 -14.37 5.06 -20.92
N ASN A 23 -14.07 4.12 -21.80
CA ASN A 23 -12.75 3.88 -22.36
C ASN A 23 -12.82 3.69 -23.89
N PRO A 24 -12.17 4.57 -24.70
CA PRO A 24 -11.41 5.75 -24.28
C PRO A 24 -12.31 6.88 -23.71
N PRO A 25 -11.73 7.82 -22.94
CA PRO A 25 -12.46 8.99 -22.45
C PRO A 25 -12.97 9.86 -23.58
N THR A 26 -14.02 10.65 -23.32
CA THR A 26 -14.57 11.57 -24.31
C THR A 26 -14.24 13.02 -23.95
N ILE A 27 -13.81 13.78 -24.97
CA ILE A 27 -13.49 15.20 -24.83
C ILE A 27 -14.75 16.00 -24.52
N ALA A 28 -14.66 16.99 -23.62
CA ALA A 28 -15.78 17.88 -23.33
C ALA A 28 -16.04 18.84 -24.51
N SER A 29 -17.33 19.05 -24.83
CA SER A 29 -17.73 19.85 -26.00
C SER A 29 -17.26 21.30 -25.99
N PHE A 30 -16.96 21.86 -24.80
CA PHE A 30 -16.43 23.20 -24.63
C PHE A 30 -14.88 23.26 -24.70
N SER A 31 -14.20 22.09 -24.73
CA SER A 31 -12.74 22.07 -24.82
C SER A 31 -12.27 22.65 -26.16
N SER A 32 -11.37 23.62 -26.09
CA SER A 32 -10.90 24.31 -27.30
C SER A 32 -10.06 23.40 -28.18
N LEU A 33 -10.28 23.50 -29.48
CA LEU A 33 -9.48 22.83 -30.51
C LEU A 33 -8.17 23.58 -30.76
N GLY A 34 -7.13 22.82 -31.06
CA GLY A 34 -5.86 23.34 -31.56
C GLY A 34 -5.86 23.62 -33.06
N GLY A 35 -4.66 23.62 -33.66
CA GLY A 35 -4.50 23.73 -35.10
C GLY A 35 -4.51 25.17 -35.66
N THR A 36 -4.72 26.19 -34.82
CA THR A 36 -4.66 27.62 -35.26
C THR A 36 -3.21 28.05 -35.48
N PRO A 37 -2.85 28.48 -36.68
CA PRO A 37 -1.50 28.97 -36.94
C PRO A 37 -1.25 30.31 -36.25
N ILE A 38 -0.05 30.45 -35.65
CA ILE A 38 0.46 31.73 -35.13
C ILE A 38 1.75 32.05 -35.88
N ASN A 39 1.79 33.19 -36.53
CA ASN A 39 2.89 33.60 -37.41
C ASN A 39 3.26 32.51 -38.45
N GLY A 40 2.24 31.83 -38.99
CA GLY A 40 2.42 30.75 -39.97
C GLY A 40 2.84 29.40 -39.38
N VAL A 41 3.03 29.30 -38.07
CA VAL A 41 3.41 28.03 -37.40
C VAL A 41 2.21 27.41 -36.69
N ILE A 42 1.89 26.15 -37.02
CA ILE A 42 0.91 25.33 -36.27
C ILE A 42 1.65 24.54 -35.21
N ARG A 43 1.23 24.70 -33.95
CA ARG A 43 1.76 23.96 -32.82
C ARG A 43 0.82 22.84 -32.41
N ASN A 44 1.40 21.72 -31.94
CA ASN A 44 0.63 20.59 -31.40
C ASN A 44 0.04 20.95 -30.05
N LYS A 45 -1.17 21.55 -30.07
CA LYS A 45 -1.97 21.98 -28.91
C LYS A 45 -3.40 21.47 -29.08
N PRO A 46 -4.08 21.06 -27.94
CA PRO A 46 -3.50 20.89 -26.62
C PRO A 46 -2.46 19.76 -26.62
N GLU A 47 -1.59 19.67 -25.60
CA GLU A 47 -0.65 18.56 -25.48
C GLU A 47 -1.32 17.30 -24.94
N ILE A 48 -2.15 17.43 -23.91
CA ILE A 48 -2.88 16.33 -23.26
C ILE A 48 -4.26 16.81 -22.81
N THR A 49 -5.10 15.87 -22.44
CA THR A 49 -6.41 16.11 -21.84
C THR A 49 -6.41 15.63 -20.37
N ALA A 50 -7.10 16.34 -19.49
CA ALA A 50 -7.23 15.99 -18.09
C ALA A 50 -8.68 16.07 -17.60
N PRO A 51 -9.04 15.47 -16.45
CA PRO A 51 -10.40 15.47 -15.94
C PRO A 51 -10.85 16.87 -15.53
N ASN A 52 -12.14 17.15 -15.73
CA ASN A 52 -12.83 18.31 -15.21
C ASN A 52 -14.16 17.91 -14.57
N GLY A 53 -14.78 18.83 -13.85
CA GLY A 53 -16.07 18.59 -13.16
C GLY A 53 -15.93 17.86 -11.84
N GLY A 54 -14.71 17.69 -11.33
CA GLY A 54 -14.48 17.08 -10.01
C GLY A 54 -14.99 17.96 -8.87
N ASN A 55 -15.16 17.34 -7.69
CA ASN A 55 -15.64 18.00 -6.49
C ASN A 55 -14.67 19.07 -5.99
N THR A 56 -15.22 20.14 -5.44
CA THR A 56 -14.48 21.22 -4.80
C THR A 56 -15.19 21.66 -3.52
N THR A 57 -14.44 22.25 -2.59
CA THR A 57 -14.99 22.88 -1.38
C THR A 57 -15.39 24.34 -1.62
N VAL A 58 -15.08 24.90 -2.79
CA VAL A 58 -15.37 26.29 -3.14
C VAL A 58 -16.61 26.32 -4.01
N ASP A 59 -17.71 26.87 -3.48
CA ASP A 59 -18.92 27.12 -4.27
C ASP A 59 -18.73 28.38 -5.12
N LEU A 60 -18.49 28.17 -6.41
CA LEU A 60 -18.40 29.23 -7.43
C LEU A 60 -19.73 29.47 -8.14
N GLY A 61 -20.88 29.18 -7.50
CA GLY A 61 -22.17 29.12 -8.13
C GLY A 61 -22.34 27.89 -9.01
N GLY A 62 -21.59 26.86 -8.71
CA GLY A 62 -21.44 25.64 -9.48
C GLY A 62 -22.65 24.71 -9.33
N LYS A 63 -22.80 23.85 -10.32
CA LYS A 63 -23.76 22.75 -10.29
C LYS A 63 -23.15 21.61 -9.47
N ASN A 64 -23.96 20.99 -8.64
CA ASN A 64 -23.71 19.68 -8.09
C ASN A 64 -24.41 18.66 -9.02
N ILE A 65 -23.63 17.98 -9.87
CA ILE A 65 -24.17 17.09 -10.91
C ILE A 65 -24.24 15.62 -10.46
N ASP A 66 -23.52 15.27 -9.40
CA ASP A 66 -23.48 13.92 -8.84
C ASP A 66 -24.31 13.77 -7.56
N GLY A 67 -24.86 14.87 -7.04
CA GLY A 67 -25.79 14.88 -5.93
C GLY A 67 -25.17 14.63 -4.57
N ASP A 68 -23.85 14.73 -4.46
CA ASP A 68 -23.13 14.63 -3.19
C ASP A 68 -23.13 15.96 -2.40
N LEU A 69 -22.27 16.07 -1.38
CA LEU A 69 -22.21 17.26 -0.52
C LEU A 69 -21.36 18.41 -1.09
N PHE A 70 -20.71 18.21 -2.25
CA PHE A 70 -19.76 19.16 -2.78
C PHE A 70 -20.17 19.69 -4.16
N PRO A 71 -19.98 20.98 -4.45
CA PRO A 71 -20.15 21.51 -5.80
C PRO A 71 -19.06 20.98 -6.72
N ASN A 72 -19.36 20.84 -8.03
CA ASN A 72 -18.42 20.45 -9.04
C ASN A 72 -17.78 21.67 -9.71
N PHE A 73 -16.45 21.61 -9.95
CA PHE A 73 -15.71 22.65 -10.66
C PHE A 73 -15.46 22.26 -12.10
N PHE A 74 -15.99 23.04 -13.05
CA PHE A 74 -15.97 22.74 -14.48
C PHE A 74 -14.96 23.58 -15.26
N GLY A 75 -14.66 23.11 -16.47
CA GLY A 75 -13.87 23.81 -17.47
C GLY A 75 -12.45 23.25 -17.62
N THR A 76 -11.74 23.75 -18.65
CA THR A 76 -10.29 23.53 -18.77
C THR A 76 -9.56 24.16 -17.59
N SER A 77 -10.19 25.10 -16.87
CA SER A 77 -9.71 25.66 -15.61
C SER A 77 -9.66 24.61 -14.46
N ALA A 78 -10.52 23.59 -14.51
CA ALA A 78 -10.46 22.45 -13.60
C ALA A 78 -9.47 21.38 -14.10
N ALA A 79 -9.37 21.16 -15.40
CA ALA A 79 -8.46 20.18 -15.98
C ALA A 79 -6.98 20.54 -15.79
N ALA A 80 -6.63 21.82 -15.95
CA ALA A 80 -5.26 22.27 -15.82
C ALA A 80 -4.61 21.99 -14.44
N PRO A 81 -5.25 22.24 -13.28
CA PRO A 81 -4.69 21.90 -11.99
C PRO A 81 -4.57 20.38 -11.75
N HIS A 82 -5.43 19.54 -12.33
CA HIS A 82 -5.23 18.09 -12.30
C HIS A 82 -3.92 17.70 -12.99
N ALA A 83 -3.67 18.24 -14.19
CA ALA A 83 -2.40 18.01 -14.89
C ALA A 83 -1.20 18.57 -14.11
N ALA A 84 -1.34 19.72 -13.47
CA ALA A 84 -0.31 20.29 -12.61
C ALA A 84 -0.01 19.42 -11.38
N GLY A 85 -1.05 18.82 -10.77
CA GLY A 85 -0.89 17.86 -9.68
C GLY A 85 -0.12 16.61 -10.10
N VAL A 86 -0.43 16.03 -11.26
CA VAL A 86 0.32 14.90 -11.81
C VAL A 86 1.77 15.30 -12.12
N ALA A 87 2.00 16.49 -12.69
CA ALA A 87 3.34 17.00 -12.92
C ALA A 87 4.15 17.12 -11.61
N ALA A 88 3.52 17.61 -10.53
CA ALA A 88 4.14 17.69 -9.22
C ALA A 88 4.54 16.30 -8.67
N LEU A 89 3.68 15.29 -8.83
CA LEU A 89 4.00 13.90 -8.44
C LEU A 89 5.17 13.34 -9.25
N ILE A 90 5.24 13.60 -10.55
CA ILE A 90 6.36 13.21 -11.42
C ILE A 90 7.67 13.90 -10.95
N MET A 91 7.60 15.20 -10.61
CA MET A 91 8.75 15.95 -10.08
C MET A 91 9.22 15.38 -8.73
N GLU A 92 8.30 15.05 -7.83
CA GLU A 92 8.60 14.42 -6.55
C GLU A 92 9.26 13.06 -6.74
N ALA A 93 8.66 12.18 -7.56
CA ALA A 93 9.23 10.86 -7.87
C ALA A 93 10.64 10.98 -8.46
N ARG A 94 10.85 11.89 -9.38
CA ARG A 94 12.18 12.15 -9.95
C ARG A 94 13.20 12.60 -8.90
N SER A 95 12.81 13.55 -8.04
CA SER A 95 13.67 14.01 -6.95
C SER A 95 13.96 12.87 -5.95
N LYS A 96 12.94 12.11 -5.56
CA LYS A 96 13.06 11.04 -4.56
C LYS A 96 13.93 9.88 -5.04
N TYR A 97 13.70 9.38 -6.26
CA TYR A 97 14.32 8.14 -6.74
C TYR A 97 15.60 8.38 -7.53
N TYR A 98 15.81 9.59 -8.07
CA TYR A 98 16.99 9.91 -8.90
C TYR A 98 17.87 11.02 -8.31
N GLY A 99 17.44 11.65 -7.21
CA GLY A 99 18.20 12.73 -6.58
C GLY A 99 18.36 13.97 -7.44
N SER A 100 17.52 14.17 -8.48
CA SER A 100 17.65 15.28 -9.43
C SER A 100 16.29 15.80 -9.88
N LEU A 101 16.24 17.06 -10.29
CA LEU A 101 15.04 17.63 -10.89
C LEU A 101 14.84 17.11 -12.32
N ILE A 102 13.58 17.08 -12.75
CA ILE A 102 13.21 16.73 -14.12
C ILE A 102 13.19 18.01 -14.99
N ALA A 103 13.74 17.90 -16.19
CA ALA A 103 13.62 18.99 -17.16
C ALA A 103 12.16 19.13 -17.65
N PRO A 104 11.66 20.36 -17.91
CA PRO A 104 10.28 20.58 -18.36
C PRO A 104 9.90 19.80 -19.62
N ASP A 105 10.81 19.69 -20.60
CA ASP A 105 10.56 18.94 -21.83
C ASP A 105 10.49 17.42 -21.58
N THR A 106 11.29 16.89 -20.66
CA THR A 106 11.23 15.49 -20.25
C THR A 106 9.89 15.19 -19.54
N LEU A 107 9.46 16.07 -18.62
CA LEU A 107 8.18 15.96 -17.96
C LEU A 107 7.03 15.96 -18.98
N LYS A 108 7.04 16.90 -19.92
CA LYS A 108 6.05 16.96 -21.01
C LYS A 108 6.05 15.66 -21.84
N THR A 109 7.22 15.15 -22.18
CA THR A 109 7.35 13.90 -22.93
C THR A 109 6.75 12.71 -22.18
N ILE A 110 7.01 12.57 -20.87
CA ILE A 110 6.41 11.53 -20.04
C ILE A 110 4.87 11.62 -20.09
N LEU A 111 4.31 12.81 -19.84
CA LEU A 111 2.87 13.02 -19.87
C LEU A 111 2.25 12.65 -21.23
N GLN A 112 2.91 12.96 -22.33
CA GLN A 112 2.43 12.65 -23.70
C GLN A 112 2.54 11.18 -24.02
N GLN A 113 3.65 10.52 -23.70
CA GLN A 113 3.91 9.11 -24.02
C GLN A 113 3.07 8.13 -23.18
N THR A 114 2.63 8.56 -22.00
CA THR A 114 1.83 7.75 -21.09
C THR A 114 0.35 8.09 -21.12
N ALA A 115 -0.06 9.07 -21.93
CA ALA A 115 -1.47 9.42 -22.08
C ALA A 115 -2.27 8.28 -22.74
N LEU A 116 -3.51 8.10 -22.29
CA LEU A 116 -4.45 7.18 -22.92
C LEU A 116 -5.02 7.86 -24.18
N ASP A 117 -4.73 7.28 -25.32
CA ASP A 117 -5.15 7.82 -26.60
C ASP A 117 -6.68 8.00 -26.69
N MET A 118 -7.10 9.07 -27.34
CA MET A 118 -8.50 9.48 -27.50
C MET A 118 -8.76 9.82 -28.98
N ASN A 119 -9.99 9.72 -29.41
CA ASN A 119 -10.45 10.08 -30.75
C ASN A 119 -9.64 9.40 -31.90
N THR A 120 -8.78 10.17 -32.60
CA THR A 120 -7.94 9.65 -33.69
C THR A 120 -6.61 9.15 -33.15
N PRO A 121 -6.14 7.95 -33.50
CA PRO A 121 -4.88 7.41 -32.99
C PRO A 121 -3.70 8.37 -33.14
N GLY A 122 -2.96 8.55 -32.04
CA GLY A 122 -1.84 9.46 -31.94
C GLY A 122 -2.28 10.90 -31.60
N PHE A 123 -1.49 11.88 -32.03
CA PHE A 123 -1.80 13.27 -31.74
C PHE A 123 -2.97 13.77 -32.60
N ASP A 124 -3.95 14.43 -31.96
CA ASP A 124 -5.00 15.20 -32.61
C ASP A 124 -5.20 16.58 -31.95
N PHE A 125 -5.82 17.52 -32.70
CA PHE A 125 -6.02 18.89 -32.23
C PHE A 125 -7.17 19.05 -31.24
N ALA A 126 -7.93 18.00 -30.89
CA ALA A 126 -9.00 18.05 -29.90
C ALA A 126 -8.51 17.56 -28.53
N SER A 127 -7.81 16.43 -28.49
CA SER A 127 -7.40 15.77 -27.24
C SER A 127 -5.88 15.78 -26.97
N GLY A 128 -5.09 16.25 -27.94
CA GLY A 128 -3.63 16.17 -27.87
C GLY A 128 -3.14 14.75 -28.05
N TYR A 129 -2.23 14.30 -27.20
CA TYR A 129 -1.78 12.90 -27.15
C TYR A 129 -2.72 11.99 -26.34
N GLY A 130 -3.81 12.53 -25.78
CA GLY A 130 -4.81 11.76 -25.07
C GLY A 130 -5.00 12.18 -23.59
N PHE A 131 -5.65 11.30 -22.85
CA PHE A 131 -6.02 11.53 -21.46
C PHE A 131 -4.87 11.18 -20.50
N ILE A 132 -4.58 12.08 -19.56
CA ILE A 132 -3.50 11.92 -18.58
C ILE A 132 -3.66 10.65 -17.74
N GLN A 133 -2.57 9.89 -17.58
CA GLN A 133 -2.49 8.68 -16.76
C GLN A 133 -1.37 8.85 -15.73
N ALA A 134 -1.74 9.23 -14.51
CA ALA A 134 -0.78 9.50 -13.45
C ALA A 134 0.02 8.24 -13.04
N ASP A 135 -0.66 7.11 -12.94
CA ASP A 135 -0.07 5.81 -12.62
C ASP A 135 0.96 5.38 -13.68
N LYS A 136 0.61 5.46 -14.95
CA LYS A 136 1.52 5.11 -16.06
C LYS A 136 2.73 6.04 -16.11
N ALA A 137 2.51 7.34 -15.88
CA ALA A 137 3.59 8.31 -15.82
C ALA A 137 4.58 8.02 -14.67
N LEU A 138 4.07 7.70 -13.48
CA LEU A 138 4.90 7.37 -12.33
C LEU A 138 5.66 6.05 -12.49
N LEU A 139 5.06 5.04 -13.11
CA LEU A 139 5.70 3.75 -13.43
C LEU A 139 6.90 3.89 -14.36
N THR A 140 7.03 4.99 -15.13
CA THR A 140 8.25 5.25 -15.91
C THR A 140 9.44 5.63 -15.05
N LEU A 141 9.22 6.02 -13.79
CA LEU A 141 10.24 6.53 -12.87
C LEU A 141 10.53 5.60 -11.70
N ALA A 142 9.54 4.81 -11.26
CA ALA A 142 9.71 3.92 -10.11
C ALA A 142 8.67 2.81 -10.12
N ASN A 143 9.07 1.61 -9.72
CA ASN A 143 8.14 0.53 -9.46
C ASN A 143 7.51 0.70 -8.07
N PRO A 144 6.20 0.48 -7.92
CA PRO A 144 5.56 0.51 -6.60
C PRO A 144 5.97 -0.69 -5.76
N SER A 145 5.91 -0.57 -4.44
CA SER A 145 5.93 -1.74 -3.57
C SER A 145 4.60 -2.49 -3.71
N PRO A 146 4.62 -3.79 -4.02
CA PRO A 146 3.39 -4.55 -4.21
C PRO A 146 2.63 -4.72 -2.89
N GLN A 147 1.32 -4.95 -2.99
CA GLN A 147 0.46 -5.28 -1.86
C GLN A 147 -0.26 -6.59 -2.16
N VAL A 148 -0.22 -7.56 -1.26
CA VAL A 148 -0.90 -8.84 -1.43
C VAL A 148 -2.05 -8.99 -0.45
N ASN A 149 -3.19 -9.54 -0.95
CA ASN A 149 -4.45 -9.59 -0.23
C ASN A 149 -4.85 -11.02 0.15
N THR A 150 -4.76 -11.97 -0.78
CA THR A 150 -5.21 -13.34 -0.55
C THR A 150 -4.21 -14.36 -1.08
N LEU A 151 -4.17 -15.50 -0.41
CA LEU A 151 -3.43 -16.68 -0.82
C LEU A 151 -4.44 -17.82 -1.04
N VAL A 152 -4.47 -18.36 -2.25
CA VAL A 152 -5.32 -19.50 -2.62
C VAL A 152 -4.43 -20.69 -2.98
N TYR A 153 -4.75 -21.86 -2.44
CA TYR A 153 -4.05 -23.12 -2.71
C TYR A 153 -5.00 -24.30 -2.45
N ASP A 154 -4.63 -25.50 -2.86
CA ASP A 154 -5.40 -26.71 -2.56
C ASP A 154 -5.29 -27.06 -1.06
N THR A 155 -6.37 -26.83 -0.34
CA THR A 155 -6.45 -27.08 1.11
C THR A 155 -6.52 -28.56 1.50
N THR A 156 -6.69 -29.47 0.53
CA THR A 156 -6.61 -30.92 0.77
C THR A 156 -5.17 -31.38 0.94
N VAL A 157 -4.21 -30.60 0.46
CA VAL A 157 -2.78 -30.84 0.59
C VAL A 157 -2.23 -30.09 1.79
N LYS A 158 -1.59 -30.80 2.71
CA LYS A 158 -0.92 -30.15 3.84
C LYS A 158 0.31 -29.39 3.34
N PRO A 159 0.37 -28.05 3.49
CA PRO A 159 1.52 -27.25 3.06
C PRO A 159 2.84 -27.79 3.66
N GLY A 160 3.89 -27.81 2.83
CA GLY A 160 5.22 -28.27 3.19
C GLY A 160 5.49 -29.75 2.97
N THR A 161 4.48 -30.59 2.80
CA THR A 161 4.68 -32.06 2.60
C THR A 161 5.05 -32.43 1.17
N VAL A 162 4.54 -31.69 0.20
CA VAL A 162 4.84 -31.81 -1.24
C VAL A 162 4.86 -30.41 -1.85
N PRO A 163 5.40 -30.25 -3.08
CA PRO A 163 5.25 -28.98 -3.80
C PRO A 163 3.78 -28.60 -3.99
N ILE A 164 3.45 -27.35 -3.77
CA ILE A 164 2.07 -26.86 -3.82
C ILE A 164 1.97 -25.63 -4.72
N GLN A 165 1.00 -25.63 -5.64
CA GLN A 165 0.70 -24.47 -6.45
C GLN A 165 -0.09 -23.46 -5.62
N VAL A 166 0.30 -22.19 -5.72
CA VAL A 166 -0.35 -21.07 -5.06
C VAL A 166 -0.76 -20.02 -6.05
N SER A 167 -1.86 -19.33 -5.73
CA SER A 167 -2.29 -18.09 -6.40
C SER A 167 -2.36 -16.98 -5.35
N VAL A 168 -1.63 -15.91 -5.59
CA VAL A 168 -1.58 -14.73 -4.72
C VAL A 168 -2.26 -13.57 -5.44
N THR A 169 -3.33 -13.02 -4.86
CA THR A 169 -3.96 -11.82 -5.40
C THR A 169 -3.36 -10.58 -4.75
N GLY A 170 -3.20 -9.53 -5.53
CA GLY A 170 -2.59 -8.30 -5.04
C GLY A 170 -2.87 -7.09 -5.91
N SER A 171 -2.26 -5.98 -5.52
CA SER A 171 -2.29 -4.69 -6.22
C SER A 171 -0.85 -4.20 -6.44
N TYR A 172 -0.70 -3.29 -7.40
CA TYR A 172 0.59 -2.70 -7.75
C TYR A 172 1.63 -3.72 -8.22
N LEU A 173 1.16 -4.80 -8.84
CA LEU A 173 2.02 -5.79 -9.48
C LEU A 173 2.50 -5.25 -10.83
N THR A 174 3.73 -5.63 -11.22
CA THR A 174 4.33 -5.32 -12.52
C THR A 174 4.52 -6.61 -13.31
N PRO A 175 4.76 -6.55 -14.63
CA PRO A 175 5.04 -7.76 -15.41
C PRO A 175 6.22 -8.59 -14.90
N GLU A 176 7.16 -7.94 -14.20
CA GLU A 176 8.35 -8.55 -13.61
C GLU A 176 8.14 -8.96 -12.14
N SER A 177 6.92 -8.88 -11.61
CA SER A 177 6.63 -9.27 -10.23
C SER A 177 6.87 -10.76 -10.01
N GLU A 178 7.52 -11.09 -8.90
CA GLU A 178 7.85 -12.45 -8.50
C GLU A 178 7.26 -12.81 -7.14
N ILE A 179 6.98 -14.09 -6.91
CA ILE A 179 6.69 -14.60 -5.57
C ILE A 179 8.00 -14.96 -4.87
N TYR A 180 8.19 -14.38 -3.70
CA TYR A 180 9.25 -14.70 -2.78
C TYR A 180 8.73 -15.60 -1.68
N PHE A 181 9.44 -16.70 -1.46
CA PHE A 181 9.13 -17.64 -0.42
C PHE A 181 10.22 -17.60 0.65
N ASN A 182 9.82 -17.24 1.86
CA ASN A 182 10.72 -17.10 3.01
C ASN A 182 11.96 -16.21 2.75
N GLY A 183 11.74 -15.14 1.98
CA GLY A 183 12.76 -14.13 1.66
C GLY A 183 13.62 -14.41 0.42
N ALA A 184 13.35 -15.49 -0.31
CA ALA A 184 14.05 -15.83 -1.54
C ALA A 184 13.10 -16.00 -2.74
N PRO A 185 13.52 -15.67 -3.97
CA PRO A 185 12.73 -15.93 -5.16
C PRO A 185 12.54 -17.43 -5.36
N LEU A 186 11.41 -17.82 -5.96
CA LEU A 186 11.12 -19.22 -6.23
C LEU A 186 11.91 -19.73 -7.45
N PRO A 187 12.54 -20.94 -7.38
CA PRO A 187 13.34 -21.48 -8.48
C PRO A 187 12.54 -21.73 -9.77
N THR A 188 11.24 -22.01 -9.64
CA THR A 188 10.34 -22.30 -10.76
C THR A 188 9.79 -21.05 -11.42
N GLY A 189 10.12 -19.85 -10.88
CA GLY A 189 9.59 -18.59 -11.36
C GLY A 189 8.12 -18.35 -10.96
N THR A 190 7.63 -17.20 -11.38
CA THR A 190 6.27 -16.73 -11.12
C THR A 190 5.61 -16.38 -12.43
N THR A 191 4.30 -16.57 -12.54
CA THR A 191 3.50 -16.12 -13.68
C THR A 191 2.48 -15.10 -13.21
N LEU A 192 2.46 -13.93 -13.85
CA LEU A 192 1.43 -12.91 -13.64
C LEU A 192 0.23 -13.21 -14.56
N GLN A 193 -0.96 -13.27 -14.00
CA GLN A 193 -2.22 -13.44 -14.73
C GLN A 193 -3.04 -12.15 -14.60
N GLY A 194 -3.25 -11.49 -15.72
CA GLY A 194 -3.82 -10.13 -15.71
C GLY A 194 -2.91 -9.18 -14.93
N ASP A 195 -3.52 -8.25 -14.17
CA ASP A 195 -2.79 -7.21 -13.44
C ASP A 195 -2.76 -7.46 -11.92
N SER A 196 -3.30 -8.59 -11.44
CA SER A 196 -3.60 -8.74 -10.01
C SER A 196 -3.35 -10.14 -9.42
N VAL A 197 -2.98 -11.14 -10.21
CA VAL A 197 -2.80 -12.51 -9.73
C VAL A 197 -1.43 -13.05 -10.10
N LEU A 198 -0.63 -13.39 -9.10
CA LEU A 198 0.63 -14.11 -9.27
C LEU A 198 0.41 -15.59 -8.97
N THR A 199 0.93 -16.48 -9.82
CA THR A 199 0.91 -17.92 -9.60
C THR A 199 2.32 -18.49 -9.59
N ALA A 200 2.59 -19.41 -8.67
CA ALA A 200 3.86 -20.11 -8.58
C ALA A 200 3.71 -21.45 -7.87
N THR A 201 4.72 -22.31 -7.98
CA THR A 201 4.80 -23.56 -7.21
C THR A 201 5.79 -23.39 -6.08
N ILE A 202 5.30 -23.48 -4.84
CA ILE A 202 6.13 -23.48 -3.64
C ILE A 202 6.66 -24.90 -3.42
N PRO A 203 7.99 -25.06 -3.26
CA PRO A 203 8.60 -26.39 -3.03
C PRO A 203 8.20 -26.95 -1.66
N GLN A 204 8.52 -28.22 -1.41
CA GLN A 204 8.42 -28.81 -0.09
C GLN A 204 9.27 -28.01 0.93
N PHE A 205 8.73 -27.84 2.15
CA PHE A 205 9.38 -27.08 3.21
C PHE A 205 9.03 -27.63 4.61
N THR A 206 9.90 -27.31 5.56
CA THR A 206 9.72 -27.67 6.98
C THR A 206 9.50 -26.44 7.87
N ALA A 207 9.62 -25.24 7.33
CA ALA A 207 9.38 -24.02 8.08
C ALA A 207 7.93 -23.97 8.59
N LEU A 208 7.74 -23.61 9.86
CA LEU A 208 6.40 -23.61 10.48
C LEU A 208 5.48 -22.52 9.91
N PHE A 209 6.03 -21.35 9.61
CA PHE A 209 5.29 -20.18 9.09
C PHE A 209 6.10 -19.43 8.03
N PRO A 210 6.34 -20.06 6.87
CA PRO A 210 7.08 -19.40 5.80
C PRO A 210 6.28 -18.22 5.26
N LYS A 211 6.97 -17.12 5.01
CA LYS A 211 6.39 -15.93 4.40
C LYS A 211 6.24 -16.12 2.90
N ILE A 212 5.10 -15.76 2.38
CA ILE A 212 4.82 -15.65 0.95
C ILE A 212 4.61 -14.17 0.65
N GLN A 213 5.44 -13.60 -0.19
CA GLN A 213 5.43 -12.18 -0.52
C GLN A 213 5.52 -12.01 -2.03
N ALA A 214 4.91 -10.95 -2.55
CA ALA A 214 5.24 -10.49 -3.88
C ALA A 214 6.47 -9.56 -3.82
N TYR A 215 7.24 -9.55 -4.86
CA TYR A 215 8.40 -8.69 -5.01
C TYR A 215 8.36 -8.01 -6.37
N ASN A 216 8.45 -6.68 -6.40
CA ASN A 216 8.68 -5.93 -7.62
C ASN A 216 10.17 -5.58 -7.67
N PRO A 217 10.89 -5.98 -8.73
CA PRO A 217 12.27 -5.56 -8.88
C PRO A 217 12.35 -4.03 -9.02
N PRO A 218 13.36 -3.39 -8.43
CA PRO A 218 13.57 -1.97 -8.62
C PRO A 218 13.99 -1.66 -10.07
N LEU A 219 13.67 -0.47 -10.55
CA LEU A 219 14.23 -0.01 -11.82
C LEU A 219 15.75 0.20 -11.70
N PRO A 220 16.53 -0.11 -12.73
CA PRO A 220 18.01 -0.03 -12.64
C PRO A 220 18.53 1.35 -12.22
N GLN A 221 17.82 2.43 -12.58
CA GLN A 221 18.24 3.80 -12.35
C GLN A 221 17.94 4.32 -10.94
N THR A 222 17.17 3.60 -10.14
CA THR A 222 16.73 4.01 -8.79
C THR A 222 17.65 3.50 -7.68
N ASN A 223 18.68 2.70 -8.03
CA ASN A 223 19.61 2.08 -7.08
C ASN A 223 18.91 1.29 -5.97
N GLY A 224 17.79 0.64 -6.27
CA GLY A 224 17.05 -0.17 -5.32
C GLY A 224 16.17 0.61 -4.33
N SER A 225 15.90 1.88 -4.60
CA SER A 225 15.07 2.72 -3.72
C SER A 225 13.57 2.61 -3.97
N ASP A 226 13.17 1.88 -5.02
CA ASP A 226 11.78 1.60 -5.40
C ASP A 226 11.48 0.09 -5.41
N GLY A 227 10.26 -0.30 -5.74
CA GLY A 227 9.85 -1.71 -5.72
C GLY A 227 9.89 -2.33 -4.32
N GLY A 228 10.44 -3.54 -4.23
CA GLY A 228 10.65 -4.26 -2.98
C GLY A 228 9.58 -5.30 -2.67
N LEU A 229 9.61 -5.81 -1.44
CA LEU A 229 8.70 -6.86 -0.95
C LEU A 229 7.36 -6.28 -0.49
N SER A 230 6.29 -7.05 -0.71
CA SER A 230 4.95 -6.79 -0.17
C SER A 230 4.86 -7.08 1.33
N ASN A 231 3.69 -6.77 1.92
CA ASN A 231 3.24 -7.43 3.14
C ASN A 231 3.26 -8.96 2.97
N PRO A 232 3.54 -9.76 4.03
CA PRO A 232 3.57 -11.20 3.94
C PRO A 232 2.16 -11.83 4.03
N LEU A 233 1.98 -12.94 3.31
CA LEU A 233 0.91 -13.91 3.49
C LEU A 233 1.47 -15.21 4.07
N TYR A 234 0.60 -16.01 4.66
CA TYR A 234 0.95 -17.29 5.28
C TYR A 234 -0.07 -18.35 4.89
N PHE A 235 0.33 -19.62 4.84
CA PHE A 235 -0.60 -20.73 4.61
C PHE A 235 -1.64 -20.89 5.75
N THR A 236 -1.26 -20.47 6.94
CA THR A 236 -2.15 -20.48 8.12
C THR A 236 -2.20 -19.08 8.70
N THR A 237 -3.37 -18.63 9.12
CA THR A 237 -3.51 -17.40 9.88
C THR A 237 -2.89 -17.56 11.24
N LYS A 238 -2.09 -16.60 11.69
CA LYS A 238 -1.60 -16.56 13.06
C LYS A 238 -2.80 -16.43 14.01
N SER A 239 -2.75 -17.17 15.11
CA SER A 239 -3.68 -16.92 16.20
C SER A 239 -3.25 -15.68 16.97
N LYS A 240 -4.22 -14.91 17.47
CA LYS A 240 -3.97 -13.72 18.27
C LYS A 240 -3.88 -14.10 19.74
N ILE A 241 -2.81 -13.70 20.41
CA ILE A 241 -2.69 -13.78 21.86
C ILE A 241 -2.99 -12.40 22.44
N LEU A 242 -4.05 -12.34 23.25
CA LEU A 242 -4.38 -11.16 24.06
C LEU A 242 -3.79 -11.32 25.45
N ILE A 243 -2.96 -10.38 25.85
CA ILE A 243 -2.42 -10.26 27.21
C ILE A 243 -3.05 -9.03 27.83
N GLN A 244 -3.91 -9.23 28.82
CA GLN A 244 -4.54 -8.14 29.56
C GLN A 244 -3.93 -8.05 30.96
N ILE A 245 -3.16 -6.98 31.19
CA ILE A 245 -2.50 -6.71 32.45
C ILE A 245 -3.55 -6.25 33.47
N ASP A 246 -3.51 -6.81 34.67
CA ASP A 246 -4.48 -6.50 35.72
C ASP A 246 -4.11 -5.21 36.43
N ASN A 247 -5.10 -4.36 36.68
CA ASN A 247 -4.96 -3.20 37.55
C ASN A 247 -4.62 -3.63 39.00
N LYS A 248 -3.71 -2.93 39.65
CA LYS A 248 -3.32 -3.13 41.04
C LYS A 248 -3.44 -1.84 41.82
N THR A 249 -3.65 -1.95 43.11
CA THR A 249 -3.67 -0.81 44.04
C THR A 249 -2.69 -1.04 45.18
N LYS A 250 -2.07 0.03 45.67
CA LYS A 250 -1.25 0.03 46.89
C LYS A 250 -1.43 1.35 47.67
N LYS A 251 -1.13 1.34 48.92
CA LYS A 251 -1.04 2.57 49.72
C LYS A 251 0.37 3.17 49.64
N TYR A 252 0.46 4.46 49.92
CA TYR A 252 1.75 5.14 50.01
C TYR A 252 2.64 4.47 51.09
N GLY A 253 3.90 4.21 50.77
CA GLY A 253 4.84 3.53 51.64
C GLY A 253 4.81 1.99 51.54
N GLU A 254 3.79 1.39 50.98
CA GLU A 254 3.77 -0.06 50.76
C GLU A 254 4.64 -0.47 49.57
N ILE A 255 5.16 -1.69 49.61
CA ILE A 255 5.85 -2.30 48.44
C ILE A 255 4.88 -2.48 47.31
N LEU A 256 5.40 -2.51 46.06
CA LEU A 256 4.57 -2.81 44.88
C LEU A 256 4.00 -4.23 45.00
N PRO A 257 2.70 -4.40 44.72
CA PRO A 257 2.11 -5.75 44.61
C PRO A 257 2.69 -6.50 43.44
N ALA A 258 2.63 -7.83 43.45
CA ALA A 258 2.98 -8.63 42.31
C ALA A 258 2.03 -8.32 41.14
N PHE A 259 2.60 -8.04 39.97
CA PHE A 259 1.83 -7.78 38.78
C PHE A 259 1.35 -9.11 38.16
N THR A 260 0.15 -9.10 37.64
CA THR A 260 -0.49 -10.27 37.04
C THR A 260 -1.14 -9.87 35.72
N ALA A 261 -1.28 -10.84 34.81
CA ALA A 261 -1.99 -10.64 33.55
C ALA A 261 -2.87 -11.87 33.25
N ARG A 262 -3.95 -11.61 32.52
CA ARG A 262 -4.81 -12.65 31.95
C ARG A 262 -4.43 -12.86 30.50
N TYR A 263 -4.50 -14.10 30.03
CA TYR A 263 -4.08 -14.52 28.71
C TYR A 263 -5.24 -15.21 28.03
N SER A 264 -5.54 -14.81 26.82
CA SER A 264 -6.49 -15.50 25.96
C SER A 264 -5.92 -15.63 24.54
N VAL A 265 -6.32 -16.70 23.85
CA VAL A 265 -5.94 -16.96 22.46
C VAL A 265 -7.20 -16.89 21.62
N GLU A 266 -7.19 -16.03 20.61
CA GLU A 266 -8.29 -15.86 19.67
C GLU A 266 -7.88 -16.39 18.30
N SER A 267 -8.75 -17.22 17.68
CA SER A 267 -8.62 -17.57 16.28
C SER A 267 -9.11 -16.41 15.41
N ILE A 268 -8.26 -15.91 14.52
CA ILE A 268 -8.61 -14.80 13.61
C ILE A 268 -9.75 -15.20 12.65
N SER A 269 -9.94 -16.50 12.39
CA SER A 269 -10.93 -17.00 11.42
C SER A 269 -12.36 -17.17 11.95
N SER A 270 -12.57 -17.17 13.26
CA SER A 270 -13.90 -17.50 13.83
C SER A 270 -14.37 -16.61 14.97
N GLY A 271 -13.53 -15.70 15.49
CA GLY A 271 -13.87 -14.90 16.69
C GLY A 271 -14.11 -15.72 17.95
N THR A 272 -13.92 -17.05 17.90
CA THR A 272 -14.08 -17.94 19.05
C THR A 272 -12.73 -18.03 19.78
N PRO A 273 -12.69 -17.82 21.10
CA PRO A 273 -11.48 -18.05 21.89
C PRO A 273 -11.02 -19.50 21.69
N LEU A 274 -9.78 -19.69 21.22
CA LEU A 274 -9.20 -21.03 21.25
C LEU A 274 -8.99 -21.44 22.70
N ASP A 275 -9.47 -22.62 23.06
CA ASP A 275 -9.14 -23.23 24.32
C ASP A 275 -7.61 -23.39 24.39
N SER A 276 -7.02 -22.91 25.49
CA SER A 276 -5.59 -23.03 25.76
C SER A 276 -5.05 -24.48 25.73
N SER A 277 -5.95 -25.46 25.66
CA SER A 277 -5.62 -26.91 25.54
C SER A 277 -4.84 -27.26 24.25
N ASN A 278 -4.92 -26.43 23.22
CA ASN A 278 -4.23 -26.68 21.93
C ASN A 278 -2.83 -26.02 21.83
N ILE A 279 -2.40 -25.27 22.86
CA ILE A 279 -1.09 -24.64 22.89
C ILE A 279 -0.18 -25.45 23.82
N SER A 280 1.05 -25.73 23.39
CA SER A 280 1.98 -26.47 24.24
C SER A 280 2.23 -25.74 25.57
N THR A 281 2.36 -26.48 26.64
CA THR A 281 2.64 -25.94 27.99
C THR A 281 3.92 -25.07 27.98
N THR A 282 4.92 -25.42 27.20
CA THR A 282 6.16 -24.67 27.03
C THR A 282 5.88 -23.26 26.49
N VAL A 283 5.06 -23.16 25.43
CA VAL A 283 4.66 -21.88 24.83
C VAL A 283 3.86 -21.03 25.83
N ILE A 284 2.89 -21.64 26.51
CA ILE A 284 2.10 -20.96 27.54
C ILE A 284 3.00 -20.42 28.65
N ASN A 285 3.93 -21.22 29.16
CA ASN A 285 4.83 -20.81 30.23
C ASN A 285 5.74 -19.66 29.78
N ARG A 286 6.25 -19.70 28.54
CA ARG A 286 7.06 -18.61 27.99
C ARG A 286 6.25 -17.31 27.86
N ILE A 287 5.02 -17.35 27.39
CA ILE A 287 4.13 -16.18 27.30
C ILE A 287 3.86 -15.59 28.70
N LYS A 288 3.58 -16.46 29.68
CA LYS A 288 3.34 -16.04 31.07
C LYS A 288 4.58 -15.46 31.76
N SER A 289 5.77 -15.73 31.26
CA SER A 289 7.02 -15.21 31.79
C SER A 289 7.41 -13.83 31.29
N ILE A 290 6.60 -13.18 30.42
CA ILE A 290 6.83 -11.81 29.98
C ILE A 290 6.89 -10.89 31.21
N PRO A 291 8.01 -10.19 31.46
CA PRO A 291 8.14 -9.33 32.64
C PRO A 291 7.17 -8.14 32.57
N LEU A 292 6.50 -7.86 33.66
CA LEU A 292 5.63 -6.69 33.82
C LEU A 292 6.34 -5.64 34.68
N GLU A 293 6.30 -4.38 34.25
CA GLU A 293 7.02 -3.29 34.87
C GLU A 293 6.17 -2.01 35.01
N THR A 294 6.52 -1.16 35.93
CA THR A 294 5.98 0.19 36.10
C THR A 294 7.08 1.12 36.56
N ILE A 295 6.95 2.42 36.32
CA ILE A 295 7.83 3.45 36.87
C ILE A 295 7.48 3.82 38.33
N ALA A 296 6.33 3.36 38.83
CA ALA A 296 5.95 3.57 40.25
C ALA A 296 6.88 2.81 41.20
N ASN A 297 6.99 3.31 42.44
CA ASN A 297 7.74 2.69 43.52
C ASN A 297 6.98 2.84 44.85
N ALA A 298 7.57 2.41 45.96
CA ALA A 298 6.93 2.45 47.26
C ALA A 298 6.47 3.86 47.68
N VAL A 299 7.24 4.89 47.30
CA VAL A 299 7.00 6.29 47.69
C VAL A 299 6.45 7.16 46.56
N SER A 300 5.96 6.55 45.50
CA SER A 300 5.27 7.28 44.41
C SER A 300 4.02 7.98 44.96
N ASN A 301 3.78 9.21 44.48
CA ASN A 301 2.62 10.01 44.87
C ASN A 301 1.30 9.30 44.49
N VAL A 302 0.21 9.69 45.14
CA VAL A 302 -1.13 9.22 44.77
C VAL A 302 -1.42 9.60 43.33
N GLY A 303 -1.86 8.63 42.53
CA GLY A 303 -2.14 8.80 41.11
C GLY A 303 -2.29 7.47 40.39
N LEU A 304 -2.50 7.54 39.07
CA LEU A 304 -2.53 6.39 38.18
C LEU A 304 -1.15 6.19 37.56
N TRP A 305 -0.64 4.98 37.63
CA TRP A 305 0.67 4.60 37.11
C TRP A 305 0.49 3.39 36.20
N GLU A 306 0.95 3.49 34.97
CA GLU A 306 0.83 2.44 34.00
C GLU A 306 1.64 1.20 34.42
N ILE A 307 1.02 0.02 34.28
CA ILE A 307 1.69 -1.28 34.34
C ILE A 307 1.73 -1.83 32.92
N LYS A 308 2.91 -2.09 32.40
CA LYS A 308 3.13 -2.53 31.03
C LYS A 308 4.04 -3.74 30.95
N ALA A 309 4.01 -4.45 29.82
CA ALA A 309 5.02 -5.45 29.52
C ALA A 309 6.35 -4.78 29.22
N SER A 310 7.45 -5.40 29.68
CA SER A 310 8.79 -4.86 29.46
C SER A 310 9.10 -4.76 27.97
N ALA A 311 9.61 -3.60 27.55
CA ALA A 311 10.07 -3.38 26.18
C ALA A 311 11.35 -4.19 25.83
N ASN A 312 11.97 -4.81 26.83
CA ASN A 312 13.15 -5.67 26.66
C ASN A 312 12.79 -7.15 26.43
N ASP A 313 11.50 -7.52 26.43
CA ASP A 313 11.08 -8.88 26.10
C ASP A 313 10.80 -8.98 24.59
N PRO A 314 11.40 -9.95 23.86
CA PRO A 314 11.20 -10.14 22.42
C PRO A 314 9.74 -10.38 22.00
N LEU A 315 8.90 -10.91 22.90
CA LEU A 315 7.47 -11.15 22.61
C LEU A 315 6.61 -9.89 22.74
N ASN A 316 7.15 -8.77 23.25
CA ASN A 316 6.43 -7.50 23.27
C ASN A 316 6.54 -6.79 21.92
N PRO A 317 5.42 -6.61 21.15
CA PRO A 317 5.47 -5.97 19.84
C PRO A 317 5.83 -4.47 19.90
N ALA A 318 5.69 -3.83 21.07
CA ALA A 318 6.13 -2.45 21.30
C ALA A 318 7.60 -2.35 21.71
N GLY A 319 8.30 -3.47 21.89
CA GLY A 319 9.72 -3.55 22.22
C GLY A 319 10.61 -3.51 20.99
N ASN A 320 11.89 -3.21 21.21
CA ASN A 320 12.90 -3.14 20.12
C ASN A 320 13.91 -4.30 20.18
N VAL A 321 13.62 -5.34 20.93
CA VAL A 321 14.53 -6.50 21.08
C VAL A 321 14.14 -7.58 20.08
N ALA A 322 15.06 -7.91 19.18
CA ALA A 322 14.86 -9.02 18.25
C ALA A 322 14.96 -10.37 18.98
N ALA A 323 14.03 -11.28 18.70
CA ALA A 323 14.11 -12.65 19.18
C ALA A 323 15.27 -13.39 18.53
N THR A 324 16.15 -13.96 19.34
CA THR A 324 17.27 -14.81 18.91
C THR A 324 17.10 -16.26 19.38
N ASP A 325 16.25 -16.48 20.39
CA ASP A 325 15.90 -17.80 20.90
C ASP A 325 14.93 -18.52 19.94
N SER A 326 15.14 -19.80 19.72
CA SER A 326 14.32 -20.60 18.78
C SER A 326 12.86 -20.73 19.23
N LEU A 327 12.59 -20.74 20.54
CA LEU A 327 11.23 -20.79 21.08
C LEU A 327 10.51 -19.46 20.84
N ASP A 328 11.15 -18.33 21.10
CA ASP A 328 10.58 -17.00 20.87
C ASP A 328 10.31 -16.77 19.37
N LEU A 329 11.22 -17.17 18.50
CA LEU A 329 11.02 -17.13 17.06
C LEU A 329 9.84 -18.00 16.60
N ALA A 330 9.69 -19.19 17.16
CA ALA A 330 8.56 -20.08 16.88
C ALA A 330 7.23 -19.45 17.35
N ILE A 331 7.23 -18.83 18.52
CA ILE A 331 6.05 -18.16 19.08
C ILE A 331 5.66 -16.94 18.24
N LEU A 332 6.60 -16.06 17.91
CA LEU A 332 6.36 -14.88 17.06
C LEU A 332 5.92 -15.24 15.64
N ASN A 333 6.34 -16.40 15.16
CA ASN A 333 5.87 -16.90 13.86
C ASN A 333 4.44 -17.48 13.93
N ALA A 334 4.01 -18.01 15.08
CA ALA A 334 2.73 -18.66 15.26
C ALA A 334 1.61 -17.72 15.73
N TYR A 335 1.97 -16.64 16.43
CA TYR A 335 1.02 -15.79 17.12
C TYR A 335 1.29 -14.31 16.88
N ASP A 336 0.21 -13.52 16.85
CA ASP A 336 0.26 -12.07 16.93
C ASP A 336 -0.11 -11.63 18.36
N PHE A 337 0.64 -10.73 18.94
CA PHE A 337 0.44 -10.29 20.30
C PHE A 337 -0.30 -8.95 20.36
N VAL A 338 -1.31 -8.87 21.23
CA VAL A 338 -1.97 -7.64 21.64
C VAL A 338 -1.84 -7.52 23.15
N ILE A 339 -1.13 -6.51 23.62
CA ILE A 339 -0.92 -6.24 25.04
C ILE A 339 -1.76 -5.04 25.43
N VAL A 340 -2.63 -5.21 26.44
CA VAL A 340 -3.43 -4.15 27.02
C VAL A 340 -2.87 -3.86 28.41
N ASN A 341 -2.35 -2.64 28.59
CA ASN A 341 -1.74 -2.19 29.83
C ASN A 341 -2.76 -2.05 30.95
N GLY A 342 -2.30 -2.22 32.16
CA GLY A 342 -3.07 -2.07 33.39
C GLY A 342 -2.90 -0.69 34.06
#